data_c257df6ead75a7d5f03b501881441521
#
_entry.id   c257df6ead75a7d5f03b501881441521
#
_cell.length_a   1.000
_cell.length_b   1.000
_cell.length_c   1.000
_cell.angle_alpha   90.00
_cell.angle_beta   90.00
_cell.angle_gamma   90.00
#
_symmetry.space_group_name_H-M   'P 1'
#
loop_
_entity.id
_entity.type
_entity.pdbx_description
1 polymer ?
#
loop_
_entity_poly.entity_id
_entity_poly.type
_entity_poly.pdbx_seq_one_letter_code
_entity_poly.pdbx_strand_id
1 'polypeptide(L)'
;MVHKLGIFLENSMSQSLLEQLISLKGYPIFTEKTDLVEQSNKSIIDKKYYLYLDAWGLSLLPFDKNLHGKVHTDFISGKNNYRRITTTRRNHLARACGITHSDYPSILDGTAGLGIDGFMLASLNCKVKLVEKNPVIFALLSDGVRRLHLASAADKLLNVAYENISYVCDDTEQVLAQQTLSDFKYDVIYLDPMFPLKQKESKSKKAMQALQYLSGIEDDCDKLLNLAIKSARKRVVIKRPLRSDYLCNREPTLSLKGSSVRFDVFIKRS
;
A
#
# COMPACT_ATOMS: atom_id res chain seq x y z
N MET A 1 8.64 -16.31 -0.15
CA MET A 1 9.08 -16.68 -1.52
C MET A 1 8.75 -15.50 -2.42
N VAL A 2 9.70 -14.90 -3.11
CA VAL A 2 9.43 -13.78 -4.04
C VAL A 2 8.87 -14.36 -5.34
N HIS A 3 7.66 -13.98 -5.73
CA HIS A 3 7.06 -14.43 -6.98
C HIS A 3 7.80 -13.80 -8.17
N LYS A 4 8.35 -14.62 -9.04
CA LYS A 4 9.04 -14.16 -10.25
C LYS A 4 8.00 -13.94 -11.36
N LEU A 5 7.42 -12.74 -11.43
CA LEU A 5 6.46 -12.40 -12.48
C LEU A 5 7.17 -12.07 -13.79
N GLY A 6 6.49 -12.31 -14.92
CA GLY A 6 6.88 -11.75 -16.21
C GLY A 6 6.29 -10.35 -16.39
N ILE A 7 6.99 -9.47 -17.09
CA ILE A 7 6.51 -8.14 -17.48
C ILE A 7 6.19 -8.17 -18.97
N PHE A 8 4.94 -7.95 -19.33
CA PHE A 8 4.51 -7.78 -20.71
C PHE A 8 4.44 -6.30 -21.06
N LEU A 9 5.17 -5.91 -22.11
CA LEU A 9 5.17 -4.56 -22.67
C LEU A 9 4.27 -4.49 -23.88
N GLU A 10 3.31 -3.57 -23.89
CA GLU A 10 2.38 -3.42 -25.01
C GLU A 10 3.02 -2.75 -26.24
N ASN A 11 3.98 -1.81 -26.01
CA ASN A 11 4.63 -1.08 -27.09
C ASN A 11 5.99 -0.50 -26.67
N SER A 12 6.73 0.10 -27.60
CA SER A 12 8.04 0.70 -27.36
C SER A 12 8.03 1.88 -26.37
N MET A 13 6.92 2.62 -26.23
CA MET A 13 6.79 3.68 -25.23
C MET A 13 6.83 3.13 -23.80
N SER A 14 6.38 1.90 -23.60
CA SER A 14 6.42 1.24 -22.31
C SER A 14 7.85 0.97 -21.80
N GLN A 15 8.84 0.87 -22.69
CA GLN A 15 10.24 0.64 -22.31
C GLN A 15 10.79 1.81 -21.46
N SER A 16 10.58 3.07 -21.91
CA SER A 16 11.01 4.25 -21.15
C SER A 16 10.34 4.34 -19.76
N LEU A 17 9.09 3.93 -19.68
CA LEU A 17 8.37 3.88 -18.39
C LEU A 17 8.91 2.79 -17.48
N LEU A 18 9.27 1.62 -18.04
CA LEU A 18 9.84 0.52 -17.27
C LEU A 18 11.16 0.89 -16.59
N GLU A 19 12.00 1.67 -17.26
CA GLU A 19 13.29 2.13 -16.70
C GLU A 19 13.13 2.97 -15.43
N GLN A 20 11.96 3.60 -15.25
CA GLN A 20 11.63 4.37 -14.05
C GLN A 20 11.17 3.46 -12.89
N LEU A 21 10.86 2.18 -13.15
CA LEU A 21 10.37 1.22 -12.15
C LEU A 21 11.51 0.37 -11.59
N ILE A 22 12.42 1.02 -10.85
CA ILE A 22 13.68 0.44 -10.34
C ILE A 22 13.46 -0.85 -9.54
N SER A 23 12.35 -0.98 -8.82
CA SER A 23 12.03 -2.17 -8.02
C SER A 23 11.81 -3.44 -8.86
N LEU A 24 11.60 -3.29 -10.17
CA LEU A 24 11.41 -4.41 -11.11
C LEU A 24 12.70 -4.79 -11.87
N LYS A 25 13.84 -4.25 -11.48
CA LYS A 25 15.12 -4.61 -12.10
C LYS A 25 15.38 -6.11 -11.96
N GLY A 26 15.65 -6.78 -13.09
CA GLY A 26 15.90 -8.22 -13.14
C GLY A 26 14.64 -9.09 -13.32
N TYR A 27 13.45 -8.50 -13.44
CA TYR A 27 12.26 -9.22 -13.87
C TYR A 27 12.29 -9.48 -15.38
N PRO A 28 11.89 -10.68 -15.87
CA PRO A 28 11.88 -11.00 -17.29
C PRO A 28 10.84 -10.17 -18.05
N ILE A 29 11.24 -9.63 -19.20
CA ILE A 29 10.43 -8.74 -20.03
C ILE A 29 10.03 -9.49 -21.30
N PHE A 30 8.79 -9.32 -21.73
CA PHE A 30 8.19 -9.93 -22.91
C PHE A 30 7.48 -8.87 -23.75
N THR A 31 7.70 -8.90 -25.05
CA THR A 31 6.97 -8.08 -26.03
C THR A 31 5.92 -8.90 -26.79
N GLU A 32 6.09 -10.23 -26.79
CA GLU A 32 5.14 -11.17 -27.35
C GLU A 32 4.39 -11.91 -26.23
N LYS A 33 3.06 -11.91 -26.29
CA LYS A 33 2.23 -12.56 -25.28
C LYS A 33 2.36 -14.10 -25.30
N THR A 34 2.64 -14.66 -26.47
CA THR A 34 2.92 -16.11 -26.63
C THR A 34 4.11 -16.54 -25.81
N ASP A 35 5.20 -15.78 -25.84
CA ASP A 35 6.44 -16.07 -25.09
C ASP A 35 6.20 -15.99 -23.58
N LEU A 36 5.45 -14.97 -23.13
CA LEU A 36 5.06 -14.82 -21.72
C LEU A 36 4.28 -16.06 -21.24
N VAL A 37 3.31 -16.54 -22.03
CA VAL A 37 2.49 -17.71 -21.70
C VAL A 37 3.31 -18.98 -21.69
N GLU A 38 4.23 -19.13 -22.65
CA GLU A 38 5.11 -20.29 -22.72
C GLU A 38 6.03 -20.38 -21.49
N GLN A 39 6.65 -19.25 -21.07
CA GLN A 39 7.50 -19.20 -19.88
C GLN A 39 6.72 -19.48 -18.60
N SER A 40 5.47 -19.04 -18.53
CA SER A 40 4.57 -19.37 -17.41
C SER A 40 4.26 -20.88 -17.38
N ASN A 41 3.97 -21.50 -18.52
CA ASN A 41 3.71 -22.95 -18.62
C ASN A 41 4.94 -23.77 -18.20
N LYS A 42 6.15 -23.32 -18.55
CA LYS A 42 7.43 -23.93 -18.12
C LYS A 42 7.79 -23.65 -16.64
N SER A 43 6.96 -22.90 -15.90
CA SER A 43 7.20 -22.51 -14.50
C SER A 43 8.48 -21.68 -14.29
N ILE A 44 8.95 -20.99 -15.31
CA ILE A 44 10.09 -20.06 -15.23
C ILE A 44 9.64 -18.74 -14.59
N ILE A 45 8.39 -18.36 -14.84
CA ILE A 45 7.72 -17.24 -14.19
C ILE A 45 6.45 -17.72 -13.48
N ASP A 46 5.83 -16.82 -12.69
CA ASP A 46 4.58 -17.11 -12.00
C ASP A 46 3.48 -17.56 -12.95
N LYS A 47 2.67 -18.58 -12.53
CA LYS A 47 1.59 -19.14 -13.33
C LYS A 47 0.26 -18.43 -13.17
N LYS A 48 0.16 -17.57 -12.17
CA LYS A 48 -1.13 -16.97 -11.79
C LYS A 48 -1.24 -15.53 -12.25
N TYR A 49 -0.13 -14.77 -12.17
CA TYR A 49 -0.11 -13.35 -12.46
C TYR A 49 1.09 -12.93 -13.31
N TYR A 50 0.90 -11.85 -14.05
CA TYR A 50 1.96 -11.12 -14.76
C TYR A 50 1.73 -9.61 -14.64
N LEU A 51 2.79 -8.83 -14.80
CA LEU A 51 2.72 -7.39 -14.90
C LEU A 51 2.47 -6.99 -16.37
N TYR A 52 1.59 -6.04 -16.56
CA TYR A 52 1.24 -5.47 -17.85
C TYR A 52 1.53 -3.97 -17.83
N LEU A 53 2.36 -3.52 -18.75
CA LEU A 53 2.73 -2.12 -18.88
C LEU A 53 2.27 -1.62 -20.24
N ASP A 54 1.36 -0.65 -20.21
CA ASP A 54 0.84 0.08 -21.38
C ASP A 54 1.15 1.58 -21.27
N ALA A 55 0.70 2.37 -22.23
CA ALA A 55 0.89 3.83 -22.24
C ALA A 55 0.23 4.52 -21.03
N TRP A 56 -0.78 3.90 -20.42
CA TRP A 56 -1.45 4.43 -19.22
C TRP A 56 -0.64 4.19 -17.95
N GLY A 57 0.01 3.03 -17.83
CA GLY A 57 0.85 2.68 -16.68
C GLY A 57 0.88 1.19 -16.37
N LEU A 58 1.38 0.87 -15.17
CA LEU A 58 1.60 -0.50 -14.71
C LEU A 58 0.34 -1.09 -14.07
N SER A 59 0.04 -2.34 -14.44
CA SER A 59 -1.07 -3.13 -13.90
C SER A 59 -0.63 -4.56 -13.61
N LEU A 60 -1.23 -5.19 -12.60
CA LEU A 60 -1.14 -6.63 -12.36
C LEU A 60 -2.35 -7.31 -12.99
N LEU A 61 -2.13 -8.32 -13.80
CA LEU A 61 -3.16 -9.08 -14.49
C LEU A 61 -3.05 -10.57 -14.17
N PRO A 62 -4.16 -11.27 -14.00
CA PRO A 62 -4.17 -12.72 -13.94
C PRO A 62 -4.05 -13.32 -15.36
N PHE A 63 -3.42 -14.49 -15.49
CA PHE A 63 -3.46 -15.26 -16.71
C PHE A 63 -4.88 -15.76 -17.01
N ASP A 64 -5.61 -16.17 -15.97
CA ASP A 64 -7.03 -16.51 -16.07
C ASP A 64 -7.89 -15.24 -15.99
N LYS A 65 -8.46 -14.83 -17.12
CA LYS A 65 -9.32 -13.65 -17.24
C LYS A 65 -10.60 -13.70 -16.38
N ASN A 66 -11.01 -14.91 -15.93
CA ASN A 66 -12.19 -15.09 -15.09
C ASN A 66 -11.94 -14.73 -13.60
N LEU A 67 -10.68 -14.62 -13.17
CA LEU A 67 -10.36 -14.31 -11.78
C LEU A 67 -10.79 -12.89 -11.42
N HIS A 68 -10.22 -11.88 -12.08
CA HIS A 68 -10.50 -10.45 -11.87
C HIS A 68 -9.90 -9.61 -13.02
N GLY A 69 -10.26 -8.32 -13.07
CA GLY A 69 -9.66 -7.36 -13.99
C GLY A 69 -8.29 -6.85 -13.51
N LYS A 70 -7.80 -5.80 -14.16
CA LYS A 70 -6.55 -5.11 -13.84
C LYS A 70 -6.52 -4.67 -12.37
N VAL A 71 -5.42 -4.92 -11.69
CA VAL A 71 -5.10 -4.36 -10.36
C VAL A 71 -3.99 -3.33 -10.55
N HIS A 72 -4.24 -2.10 -10.17
CA HIS A 72 -3.32 -0.98 -10.29
C HIS A 72 -3.59 0.05 -9.19
N THR A 73 -2.63 0.89 -8.91
CA THR A 73 -2.85 2.05 -8.06
C THR A 73 -3.53 3.16 -8.87
N ASP A 74 -4.62 3.70 -8.37
CA ASP A 74 -5.31 4.84 -8.99
C ASP A 74 -5.71 5.86 -7.91
N PHE A 75 -5.06 7.03 -7.93
CA PHE A 75 -5.33 8.13 -7.01
C PHE A 75 -6.21 9.22 -7.64
N ILE A 76 -6.33 9.24 -8.97
CA ILE A 76 -6.85 10.37 -9.72
C ILE A 76 -8.25 10.14 -10.29
N SER A 77 -8.74 8.90 -10.33
CA SER A 77 -10.05 8.58 -10.89
C SER A 77 -10.92 7.72 -9.97
N GLY A 78 -12.16 7.50 -10.35
CA GLY A 78 -13.08 6.54 -9.74
C GLY A 78 -13.32 6.76 -8.24
N LYS A 79 -13.39 5.66 -7.50
CA LYS A 79 -13.74 5.66 -6.06
C LYS A 79 -12.72 6.37 -5.18
N ASN A 80 -11.44 6.35 -5.55
CA ASN A 80 -10.39 6.95 -4.74
C ASN A 80 -10.38 8.47 -4.86
N ASN A 81 -10.62 8.99 -6.06
CA ASN A 81 -10.83 10.43 -6.24
C ASN A 81 -12.09 10.92 -5.51
N TYR A 82 -13.21 10.19 -5.60
CA TYR A 82 -14.40 10.52 -4.84
C TYR A 82 -14.13 10.49 -3.33
N ARG A 83 -13.44 9.47 -2.83
CA ARG A 83 -13.05 9.39 -1.41
C ARG A 83 -12.18 10.59 -1.01
N ARG A 84 -11.18 10.96 -1.79
CA ARG A 84 -10.33 12.13 -1.53
C ARG A 84 -11.17 13.40 -1.35
N ILE A 85 -12.10 13.66 -2.28
CA ILE A 85 -12.95 14.86 -2.25
C ILE A 85 -13.90 14.85 -1.03
N THR A 86 -14.39 13.67 -0.65
CA THR A 86 -15.33 13.50 0.46
C THR A 86 -14.68 13.21 1.80
N THR A 87 -13.36 12.88 1.81
CA THR A 87 -12.66 12.65 3.06
C THR A 87 -12.47 13.93 3.83
N THR A 88 -12.98 13.91 5.06
CA THR A 88 -12.84 15.00 6.01
C THR A 88 -12.10 14.51 7.25
N ARG A 89 -11.64 15.43 8.09
CA ARG A 89 -11.05 15.12 9.40
C ARG A 89 -12.01 14.33 10.32
N ARG A 90 -13.31 14.28 10.00
CA ARG A 90 -14.31 13.46 10.71
C ARG A 90 -14.27 11.98 10.34
N ASN A 91 -13.58 11.61 9.26
CA ASN A 91 -13.38 10.21 8.88
C ASN A 91 -12.67 9.44 9.99
N HIS A 92 -13.03 8.16 10.19
CA HIS A 92 -12.45 7.32 11.24
C HIS A 92 -10.93 7.16 11.11
N LEU A 93 -10.38 7.04 9.89
CA LEU A 93 -8.94 6.99 9.65
C LEU A 93 -8.26 8.28 10.15
N ALA A 94 -8.76 9.45 9.74
CA ALA A 94 -8.21 10.74 10.14
C ALA A 94 -8.26 10.93 11.66
N ARG A 95 -9.39 10.59 12.29
CA ARG A 95 -9.56 10.64 13.76
C ARG A 95 -8.62 9.69 14.48
N ALA A 96 -8.45 8.46 13.97
CA ALA A 96 -7.52 7.48 14.54
C ALA A 96 -6.08 8.00 14.50
N CYS A 97 -5.68 8.61 13.37
CA CYS A 97 -4.37 9.26 13.23
C CYS A 97 -4.25 10.57 14.05
N GLY A 98 -5.33 11.07 14.64
CA GLY A 98 -5.32 12.28 15.48
C GLY A 98 -5.25 13.57 14.68
N ILE A 99 -5.70 13.58 13.44
CA ILE A 99 -5.75 14.78 12.61
C ILE A 99 -6.84 15.73 13.14
N THR A 100 -6.46 16.97 13.40
CA THR A 100 -7.35 18.04 13.84
C THR A 100 -7.25 19.26 12.91
N HIS A 101 -7.90 20.38 13.27
CA HIS A 101 -7.77 21.63 12.52
C HIS A 101 -6.39 22.30 12.69
N SER A 102 -5.71 22.02 13.80
CA SER A 102 -4.44 22.64 14.17
C SER A 102 -3.26 21.68 14.24
N ASP A 103 -3.50 20.35 14.13
CA ASP A 103 -2.44 19.33 14.20
C ASP A 103 -2.53 18.38 13.01
N TYR A 104 -1.48 18.38 12.18
CA TYR A 104 -1.28 17.52 11.03
C TYR A 104 -0.07 16.62 11.31
N PRO A 105 -0.29 15.45 11.92
CA PRO A 105 0.81 14.60 12.34
C PRO A 105 1.64 14.10 11.16
N SER A 106 2.94 13.91 11.38
CA SER A 106 3.79 13.14 10.48
C SER A 106 3.46 11.64 10.62
N ILE A 107 3.25 10.95 9.50
CA ILE A 107 2.75 9.57 9.47
C ILE A 107 3.71 8.67 8.70
N LEU A 108 4.06 7.53 9.27
CA LEU A 108 4.65 6.42 8.53
C LEU A 108 3.58 5.37 8.32
N ASP A 109 3.23 5.11 7.06
CA ASP A 109 2.40 3.98 6.65
C ASP A 109 3.31 2.80 6.35
N GLY A 110 3.41 1.88 7.31
CA GLY A 110 4.33 0.74 7.27
C GLY A 110 3.83 -0.46 6.46
N THR A 111 2.62 -0.39 5.90
CA THR A 111 2.02 -1.47 5.10
C THR A 111 1.28 -0.88 3.91
N ALA A 112 2.00 -0.03 3.15
CA ALA A 112 1.37 0.89 2.21
C ALA A 112 0.52 0.19 1.12
N GLY A 113 0.92 -1.00 0.65
CA GLY A 113 0.22 -1.69 -0.41
C GLY A 113 0.11 -0.80 -1.67
N LEU A 114 -1.11 -0.56 -2.13
CA LEU A 114 -1.38 0.37 -3.23
C LEU A 114 -1.42 1.85 -2.80
N GLY A 115 -1.12 2.16 -1.55
CA GLY A 115 -0.98 3.53 -1.03
C GLY A 115 -2.28 4.30 -0.81
N ILE A 116 -3.45 3.66 -0.82
CA ILE A 116 -4.75 4.35 -0.82
C ILE A 116 -4.99 5.09 0.50
N ASP A 117 -4.75 4.47 1.64
CA ASP A 117 -4.96 5.10 2.95
C ASP A 117 -3.94 6.22 3.19
N GLY A 118 -2.65 5.99 2.82
CA GLY A 118 -1.62 7.02 2.89
C GLY A 118 -1.92 8.22 1.98
N PHE A 119 -2.43 8.00 0.76
CA PHE A 119 -2.88 9.07 -0.13
C PHE A 119 -4.03 9.90 0.49
N MET A 120 -4.98 9.25 1.15
CA MET A 120 -6.07 9.94 1.86
C MET A 120 -5.54 10.84 2.99
N LEU A 121 -4.56 10.33 3.76
CA LEU A 121 -3.93 11.09 4.84
C LEU A 121 -3.09 12.27 4.30
N ALA A 122 -2.37 12.07 3.21
CA ALA A 122 -1.61 13.12 2.54
C ALA A 122 -2.52 14.22 1.96
N SER A 123 -3.69 13.83 1.43
CA SER A 123 -4.72 14.78 0.95
C SER A 123 -5.29 15.65 2.07
N LEU A 124 -5.18 15.22 3.32
CA LEU A 124 -5.53 15.99 4.52
C LEU A 124 -4.37 16.83 5.06
N ASN A 125 -3.32 17.02 4.26
CA ASN A 125 -2.11 17.82 4.57
C ASN A 125 -1.16 17.19 5.61
N CYS A 126 -1.21 15.88 5.83
CA CYS A 126 -0.23 15.17 6.64
C CYS A 126 0.99 14.78 5.80
N LYS A 127 2.20 14.93 6.33
CA LYS A 127 3.41 14.36 5.71
C LYS A 127 3.40 12.84 5.92
N VAL A 128 3.36 12.08 4.82
CA VAL A 128 3.22 10.62 4.86
C VAL A 128 4.40 9.95 4.16
N LYS A 129 5.05 9.03 4.86
CA LYS A 129 6.01 8.10 4.27
C LYS A 129 5.35 6.75 4.07
N LEU A 130 5.29 6.27 2.84
CA LEU A 130 4.77 4.97 2.45
C LEU A 130 5.91 3.95 2.40
N VAL A 131 5.78 2.85 3.11
CA VAL A 131 6.74 1.74 3.10
C VAL A 131 6.05 0.49 2.59
N GLU A 132 6.59 -0.10 1.53
CA GLU A 132 6.08 -1.35 0.95
C GLU A 132 7.24 -2.30 0.67
N LYS A 133 7.22 -3.50 1.26
CA LYS A 133 8.32 -4.47 1.16
C LYS A 133 8.29 -5.29 -0.13
N ASN A 134 7.09 -5.50 -0.71
CA ASN A 134 6.97 -6.31 -1.90
C ASN A 134 7.31 -5.48 -3.15
N PRO A 135 8.36 -5.83 -3.93
CA PRO A 135 8.82 -5.03 -5.05
C PRO A 135 7.78 -4.88 -6.17
N VAL A 136 6.90 -5.85 -6.36
CA VAL A 136 5.82 -5.80 -7.36
C VAL A 136 4.73 -4.84 -6.93
N ILE A 137 4.30 -4.91 -5.67
CA ILE A 137 3.28 -4.00 -5.13
C ILE A 137 3.85 -2.58 -5.07
N PHE A 138 5.12 -2.45 -4.66
CA PHE A 138 5.81 -1.15 -4.67
C PHE A 138 5.89 -0.54 -6.09
N ALA A 139 6.13 -1.36 -7.12
CA ALA A 139 6.12 -0.86 -8.51
C ALA A 139 4.74 -0.33 -8.91
N LEU A 140 3.64 -1.01 -8.54
CA LEU A 140 2.28 -0.52 -8.76
C LEU A 140 2.01 0.80 -8.01
N LEU A 141 2.50 0.91 -6.76
CA LEU A 141 2.44 2.14 -5.97
C LEU A 141 3.23 3.27 -6.63
N SER A 142 4.48 3.01 -7.00
CA SER A 142 5.38 3.97 -7.62
C SER A 142 4.81 4.53 -8.93
N ASP A 143 4.24 3.66 -9.78
CA ASP A 143 3.56 4.09 -10.99
C ASP A 143 2.31 4.95 -10.67
N GLY A 144 1.55 4.60 -9.64
CA GLY A 144 0.44 5.42 -9.17
C GLY A 144 0.87 6.81 -8.71
N VAL A 145 1.98 6.93 -7.97
CA VAL A 145 2.54 8.23 -7.54
C VAL A 145 3.08 9.01 -8.73
N ARG A 146 3.72 8.37 -9.70
CA ARG A 146 4.12 9.02 -10.96
C ARG A 146 2.93 9.63 -11.69
N ARG A 147 1.83 8.90 -11.84
CA ARG A 147 0.60 9.43 -12.45
C ARG A 147 -0.05 10.53 -11.61
N LEU A 148 -0.01 10.44 -10.30
CA LEU A 148 -0.42 11.50 -9.39
C LEU A 148 0.40 12.78 -9.62
N HIS A 149 1.74 12.67 -9.77
CA HIS A 149 2.61 13.80 -10.09
C HIS A 149 2.18 14.50 -11.40
N LEU A 150 1.96 13.73 -12.48
CA LEU A 150 1.51 14.29 -13.74
C LEU A 150 0.17 15.03 -13.63
N ALA A 151 -0.77 14.48 -12.87
CA ALA A 151 -2.08 15.08 -12.67
C ALA A 151 -2.06 16.29 -11.71
N SER A 152 -1.08 16.36 -10.81
CA SER A 152 -0.96 17.41 -9.79
C SER A 152 -0.74 18.80 -10.38
N ALA A 153 -0.18 18.88 -11.59
CA ALA A 153 0.02 20.14 -12.29
C ALA A 153 -1.31 20.88 -12.61
N ALA A 154 -2.41 20.15 -12.78
CA ALA A 154 -3.72 20.68 -13.11
C ALA A 154 -4.71 20.75 -11.94
N ASP A 155 -4.42 20.08 -10.82
CA ASP A 155 -5.32 20.00 -9.65
C ASP A 155 -4.56 20.30 -8.35
N LYS A 156 -4.87 21.46 -7.73
CA LYS A 156 -4.23 21.90 -6.47
C LYS A 156 -4.38 20.90 -5.33
N LEU A 157 -5.50 20.17 -5.25
CA LEU A 157 -5.70 19.19 -4.17
C LEU A 157 -4.88 17.93 -4.42
N LEU A 158 -4.68 17.51 -5.67
CA LEU A 158 -3.74 16.45 -6.01
C LEU A 158 -2.30 16.88 -5.74
N ASN A 159 -1.97 18.14 -5.98
CA ASN A 159 -0.65 18.68 -5.66
C ASN A 159 -0.37 18.63 -4.16
N VAL A 160 -1.33 19.00 -3.30
CA VAL A 160 -1.18 18.85 -1.84
C VAL A 160 -0.88 17.41 -1.45
N ALA A 161 -1.60 16.44 -2.02
CA ALA A 161 -1.35 15.04 -1.73
C ALA A 161 0.04 14.59 -2.22
N TYR A 162 0.43 14.97 -3.44
CA TYR A 162 1.73 14.62 -4.01
C TYR A 162 2.91 15.17 -3.19
N GLU A 163 2.88 16.46 -2.85
CA GLU A 163 3.91 17.13 -2.05
C GLU A 163 4.06 16.57 -0.62
N ASN A 164 3.05 15.87 -0.16
CA ASN A 164 3.02 15.28 1.17
C ASN A 164 3.36 13.79 1.19
N ILE A 165 3.59 13.15 0.02
CA ILE A 165 3.93 11.73 -0.07
C ILE A 165 5.44 11.57 -0.32
N SER A 166 6.06 10.72 0.49
CA SER A 166 7.32 10.06 0.18
C SER A 166 7.14 8.54 0.23
N TYR A 167 7.92 7.77 -0.51
CA TYR A 167 7.74 6.31 -0.56
C TYR A 167 9.07 5.58 -0.75
N VAL A 168 9.13 4.35 -0.25
CA VAL A 168 10.33 3.51 -0.30
C VAL A 168 9.96 2.02 -0.39
N CYS A 169 10.74 1.26 -1.17
CA CYS A 169 10.69 -0.20 -1.18
C CYS A 169 11.61 -0.72 -0.08
N ASP A 170 11.05 -1.07 1.06
CA ASP A 170 11.85 -1.52 2.21
C ASP A 170 10.99 -2.34 3.17
N ASP A 171 11.63 -3.06 4.08
CA ASP A 171 10.96 -3.75 5.17
C ASP A 171 10.64 -2.78 6.30
N THR A 172 9.37 -2.76 6.72
CA THR A 172 8.89 -1.86 7.77
C THR A 172 9.60 -2.08 9.10
N GLU A 173 9.94 -3.31 9.44
CA GLU A 173 10.67 -3.59 10.67
C GLU A 173 12.07 -2.97 10.64
N GLN A 174 12.75 -3.01 9.48
CA GLN A 174 14.06 -2.37 9.31
C GLN A 174 13.94 -0.85 9.40
N VAL A 175 12.95 -0.25 8.72
CA VAL A 175 12.70 1.19 8.80
C VAL A 175 12.41 1.63 10.23
N LEU A 176 11.57 0.89 10.97
CA LEU A 176 11.24 1.20 12.36
C LEU A 176 12.43 0.98 13.29
N ALA A 177 13.24 -0.05 13.08
CA ALA A 177 14.45 -0.29 13.86
C ALA A 177 15.45 0.87 13.70
N GLN A 178 15.68 1.34 12.49
CA GLN A 178 16.52 2.51 12.21
C GLN A 178 15.98 3.77 12.89
N GLN A 179 14.66 3.95 12.88
CA GLN A 179 14.01 5.08 13.56
C GLN A 179 14.17 5.07 15.08
N THR A 180 14.29 3.90 15.71
CA THR A 180 14.54 3.86 17.16
C THR A 180 15.89 4.48 17.55
N LEU A 181 16.83 4.50 16.60
CA LEU A 181 18.18 5.06 16.75
C LEU A 181 18.28 6.53 16.31
N SER A 182 17.22 7.07 15.70
CA SER A 182 17.17 8.45 15.19
C SER A 182 16.47 9.38 16.18
N ASP A 183 16.89 10.65 16.19
CA ASP A 183 16.20 11.72 16.91
C ASP A 183 14.83 12.05 16.28
N PHE A 184 14.71 11.85 14.97
CA PHE A 184 13.45 12.03 14.26
C PHE A 184 12.54 10.81 14.43
N LYS A 185 11.31 11.04 14.90
CA LYS A 185 10.26 10.02 15.02
C LYS A 185 8.96 10.52 14.38
N TYR A 186 8.29 9.65 13.62
CA TYR A 186 6.95 9.96 13.15
C TYR A 186 5.97 10.06 14.32
N ASP A 187 5.04 11.01 14.24
CA ASP A 187 3.96 11.14 15.23
C ASP A 187 3.11 9.89 15.30
N VAL A 188 2.79 9.34 14.12
CA VAL A 188 1.90 8.20 13.96
C VAL A 188 2.59 7.12 13.11
N ILE A 189 2.54 5.88 13.59
CA ILE A 189 2.80 4.70 12.78
C ILE A 189 1.44 4.09 12.43
N TYR A 190 1.11 4.02 11.14
CA TYR A 190 -0.09 3.40 10.61
C TYR A 190 0.24 2.05 10.02
N LEU A 191 -0.57 1.02 10.34
CA LEU A 191 -0.41 -0.35 9.87
C LEU A 191 -1.76 -0.92 9.42
N ASP A 192 -1.81 -1.54 8.24
CA ASP A 192 -2.91 -2.37 7.73
C ASP A 192 -2.35 -3.73 7.27
N PRO A 193 -1.77 -4.51 8.19
CA PRO A 193 -1.11 -5.75 7.83
C PRO A 193 -2.11 -6.77 7.30
N MET A 194 -1.76 -7.42 6.18
CA MET A 194 -2.55 -8.47 5.53
C MET A 194 -2.34 -9.81 6.24
N PHE A 195 -2.96 -10.00 7.41
CA PHE A 195 -2.99 -11.29 8.06
C PHE A 195 -4.00 -12.24 7.42
N PRO A 196 -3.76 -13.56 7.48
CA PRO A 196 -4.72 -14.54 6.99
C PRO A 196 -6.03 -14.38 7.76
N LEU A 197 -7.09 -14.03 7.03
CA LEU A 197 -8.44 -14.00 7.59
C LEU A 197 -8.91 -15.45 7.79
N LYS A 198 -9.52 -15.76 8.95
CA LYS A 198 -10.22 -17.05 9.15
C LYS A 198 -11.21 -17.24 7.99
N GLN A 199 -11.21 -18.41 7.36
CA GLN A 199 -11.89 -18.74 6.09
C GLN A 199 -13.36 -18.31 5.96
N LYS A 200 -14.05 -17.95 7.04
CA LYS A 200 -15.48 -17.57 7.05
C LYS A 200 -15.77 -16.09 6.76
N GLU A 201 -14.77 -15.21 6.70
CA GLU A 201 -15.01 -13.75 6.65
C GLU A 201 -14.79 -13.12 5.28
N SER A 202 -14.37 -13.84 4.26
CA SER A 202 -13.91 -13.16 3.06
C SER A 202 -14.57 -13.59 1.77
N LYS A 203 -15.57 -12.83 1.40
CA LYS A 203 -15.67 -12.36 0.01
C LYS A 203 -14.76 -11.13 -0.12
N SER A 204 -13.46 -11.25 0.18
CA SER A 204 -12.50 -10.18 -0.10
C SER A 204 -12.57 -9.87 -1.60
N LYS A 205 -12.57 -8.59 -1.94
CA LYS A 205 -12.58 -8.18 -3.35
C LYS A 205 -11.46 -8.92 -4.06
N LYS A 206 -11.72 -9.47 -5.22
CA LYS A 206 -10.77 -10.29 -6.01
C LYS A 206 -9.38 -9.64 -6.17
N ALA A 207 -9.33 -8.30 -6.29
CA ALA A 207 -8.08 -7.53 -6.31
C ALA A 207 -7.27 -7.67 -5.00
N MET A 208 -7.91 -7.72 -3.82
CA MET A 208 -7.24 -7.92 -2.54
C MET A 208 -6.60 -9.30 -2.44
N GLN A 209 -7.21 -10.32 -3.04
CA GLN A 209 -6.64 -11.68 -3.09
C GLN A 209 -5.35 -11.72 -3.90
N ALA A 210 -5.24 -10.93 -4.98
CA ALA A 210 -4.01 -10.81 -5.76
C ALA A 210 -2.88 -10.18 -4.93
N LEU A 211 -3.17 -9.14 -4.17
CA LEU A 211 -2.18 -8.51 -3.29
C LEU A 211 -1.76 -9.45 -2.15
N GLN A 212 -2.70 -10.16 -1.52
CA GLN A 212 -2.40 -11.16 -0.50
C GLN A 212 -1.52 -12.31 -1.03
N TYR A 213 -1.76 -12.74 -2.25
CA TYR A 213 -0.93 -13.74 -2.92
C TYR A 213 0.52 -13.27 -3.08
N LEU A 214 0.73 -12.01 -3.45
CA LEU A 214 2.06 -11.42 -3.63
C LEU A 214 2.77 -11.12 -2.31
N SER A 215 2.06 -10.57 -1.33
CA SER A 215 2.65 -10.15 -0.04
C SER A 215 3.10 -11.32 0.83
N GLY A 216 2.50 -12.51 0.63
CA GLY A 216 2.68 -13.62 1.57
C GLY A 216 1.98 -13.35 2.91
N ILE A 217 2.33 -14.18 3.89
CA ILE A 217 1.81 -14.09 5.27
C ILE A 217 2.89 -13.43 6.12
N GLU A 218 2.52 -12.44 6.93
CA GLU A 218 3.40 -11.91 7.97
C GLU A 218 3.40 -12.86 9.17
N ASP A 219 4.59 -13.34 9.54
CA ASP A 219 4.71 -14.40 10.55
C ASP A 219 4.82 -13.87 11.99
N ASP A 220 5.36 -12.66 12.20
CA ASP A 220 5.63 -12.10 13.53
C ASP A 220 4.95 -10.75 13.77
N CYS A 221 3.67 -10.84 14.14
CA CYS A 221 2.91 -9.63 14.44
C CYS A 221 3.37 -8.92 15.74
N ASP A 222 3.90 -9.66 16.72
CA ASP A 222 4.35 -9.09 18.00
C ASP A 222 5.59 -8.22 17.82
N LYS A 223 6.55 -8.67 17.02
CA LYS A 223 7.75 -7.92 16.72
C LYS A 223 7.43 -6.60 16.02
N LEU A 224 6.61 -6.65 14.97
CA LEU A 224 6.19 -5.45 14.23
C LEU A 224 5.46 -4.46 15.15
N LEU A 225 4.49 -4.94 15.95
CA LEU A 225 3.73 -4.09 16.86
C LEU A 225 4.61 -3.45 17.93
N ASN A 226 5.54 -4.20 18.53
CA ASN A 226 6.46 -3.70 19.55
C ASN A 226 7.40 -2.62 18.96
N LEU A 227 7.94 -2.85 17.76
CA LEU A 227 8.76 -1.86 17.06
C LEU A 227 7.95 -0.61 16.76
N ALA A 228 6.72 -0.74 16.27
CA ALA A 228 5.86 0.39 15.97
C ALA A 228 5.57 1.23 17.23
N ILE A 229 5.20 0.59 18.34
CA ILE A 229 4.94 1.29 19.62
C ILE A 229 6.20 2.01 20.13
N LYS A 230 7.38 1.38 20.01
CA LYS A 230 8.64 1.98 20.44
C LYS A 230 9.00 3.19 19.57
N SER A 231 8.78 3.11 18.25
CA SER A 231 9.19 4.10 17.26
C SER A 231 8.24 5.30 17.17
N ALA A 232 6.93 5.10 17.41
CA ALA A 232 5.95 6.17 17.32
C ALA A 232 6.22 7.26 18.39
N ARG A 233 6.01 8.53 18.02
CA ARG A 233 6.05 9.65 18.97
C ARG A 233 4.77 9.79 19.77
N LYS A 234 3.60 9.71 19.10
CA LYS A 234 2.28 9.93 19.72
C LYS A 234 1.45 8.65 19.79
N ARG A 235 1.35 7.88 18.70
CA ARG A 235 0.46 6.71 18.62
C ARG A 235 0.79 5.73 17.51
N VAL A 236 0.31 4.50 17.68
CA VAL A 236 0.21 3.49 16.60
C VAL A 236 -1.26 3.29 16.26
N VAL A 237 -1.58 3.23 14.97
CA VAL A 237 -2.93 3.00 14.46
C VAL A 237 -2.92 1.73 13.61
N ILE A 238 -3.76 0.77 13.96
CA ILE A 238 -3.86 -0.50 13.23
C ILE A 238 -5.26 -0.65 12.66
N LYS A 239 -5.35 -0.80 11.34
CA LYS A 239 -6.62 -1.10 10.68
C LYS A 239 -6.92 -2.57 10.75
N ARG A 240 -8.15 -2.92 11.15
CA ARG A 240 -8.61 -4.28 11.29
C ARG A 240 -10.02 -4.44 10.72
N PRO A 241 -10.37 -5.64 10.22
CA PRO A 241 -11.77 -5.98 9.99
C PRO A 241 -12.57 -5.80 11.28
N LEU A 242 -13.83 -5.34 11.18
CA LEU A 242 -14.64 -4.95 12.34
C LEU A 242 -14.76 -6.04 13.40
N ARG A 243 -14.83 -7.31 12.97
CA ARG A 243 -15.08 -8.48 13.85
C ARG A 243 -13.84 -9.35 14.09
N SER A 244 -12.65 -8.96 13.57
CA SER A 244 -11.43 -9.73 13.80
C SER A 244 -10.93 -9.57 15.23
N ASP A 245 -10.12 -10.51 15.70
CA ASP A 245 -9.41 -10.37 16.97
C ASP A 245 -8.46 -9.15 16.94
N TYR A 246 -8.04 -8.66 18.11
CA TYR A 246 -6.99 -7.66 18.19
C TYR A 246 -5.67 -8.21 17.65
N LEU A 247 -4.85 -7.33 17.07
CA LEU A 247 -3.54 -7.73 16.58
C LEU A 247 -2.73 -8.31 17.74
N CYS A 248 -2.17 -9.52 17.54
CA CYS A 248 -1.40 -10.27 18.56
C CYS A 248 -2.16 -10.42 19.90
N ASN A 249 -3.50 -10.45 19.88
CA ASN A 249 -4.37 -10.45 21.07
C ASN A 249 -4.10 -9.29 22.04
N ARG A 250 -3.48 -8.21 21.59
CA ARG A 250 -3.11 -7.06 22.40
C ARG A 250 -4.20 -5.99 22.35
N GLU A 251 -4.75 -5.67 23.51
CA GLU A 251 -5.83 -4.69 23.64
C GLU A 251 -5.30 -3.27 23.36
N PRO A 252 -5.93 -2.51 22.44
CA PRO A 252 -5.56 -1.12 22.16
C PRO A 252 -6.07 -0.17 23.25
N THR A 253 -5.50 1.04 23.30
CA THR A 253 -6.00 2.11 24.19
C THR A 253 -7.44 2.49 23.86
N LEU A 254 -7.80 2.50 22.57
CA LEU A 254 -9.16 2.71 22.09
C LEU A 254 -9.34 2.12 20.69
N SER A 255 -10.59 1.87 20.29
CA SER A 255 -10.96 1.42 18.95
C SER A 255 -12.01 2.33 18.34
N LEU A 256 -11.77 2.85 17.15
CA LEU A 256 -12.73 3.61 16.37
C LEU A 256 -13.39 2.70 15.33
N LYS A 257 -14.66 2.36 15.56
CA LYS A 257 -15.42 1.42 14.72
C LYS A 257 -16.10 2.14 13.55
N GLY A 258 -15.78 1.73 12.32
CA GLY A 258 -16.51 2.09 11.10
C GLY A 258 -17.57 1.03 10.74
N SER A 259 -18.05 1.06 9.50
CA SER A 259 -19.06 0.10 9.00
C SER A 259 -18.51 -1.30 8.72
N SER A 260 -17.30 -1.41 8.21
CA SER A 260 -16.66 -2.68 7.79
C SER A 260 -15.29 -2.90 8.40
N VAL A 261 -14.64 -1.84 8.85
CA VAL A 261 -13.33 -1.85 9.48
C VAL A 261 -13.36 -1.09 10.80
N ARG A 262 -12.39 -1.37 11.66
CA ARG A 262 -12.11 -0.55 12.83
C ARG A 262 -10.64 -0.13 12.82
N PHE A 263 -10.32 0.90 13.57
CA PHE A 263 -8.96 1.38 13.80
C PHE A 263 -8.62 1.23 15.27
N ASP A 264 -7.74 0.31 15.59
CA ASP A 264 -7.22 0.07 16.93
C ASP A 264 -6.05 1.02 17.18
N VAL A 265 -6.13 1.83 18.23
CA VAL A 265 -5.18 2.91 18.51
C VAL A 265 -4.46 2.64 19.83
N PHE A 266 -3.15 2.59 19.77
CA PHE A 266 -2.24 2.53 20.91
C PHE A 266 -1.65 3.92 21.13
N ILE A 267 -2.08 4.62 22.18
CA ILE A 267 -1.59 5.96 22.49
C ILE A 267 -0.36 5.83 23.37
N LYS A 268 0.72 6.50 22.98
CA LYS A 268 1.93 6.58 23.80
C LYS A 268 1.71 7.63 24.90
N ARG A 269 1.80 7.20 26.14
CA ARG A 269 1.83 8.13 27.27
C ARG A 269 3.19 8.86 27.25
N SER A 270 3.14 10.18 27.28
CA SER A 270 4.31 11.06 27.44
C SER A 270 4.97 10.83 28.80
#